data_32dbaee8d32394c93473db0471b2dfd5
#
_entry.id   32dbaee8d32394c93473db0471b2dfd5
#
_cell.length_a   1.000
_cell.length_b   1.000
_cell.length_c   1.000
_cell.angle_alpha   90.00
_cell.angle_beta   90.00
_cell.angle_gamma   90.00
#
_symmetry.space_group_name_H-M   'P 1'
#
loop_
_entity.id
_entity.type
_entity.pdbx_description
1 polymer ?
#
loop_
_entity_poly.entity_id
_entity_poly.type
_entity_poly.pdbx_seq_one_letter_code
_entity_poly.pdbx_strand_id
1 'polypeptide(L)'
;KAENKSAAEVIMTTLHAGGKFDDDSYKVSGGLHGVGVSVVNALSERLSLTVHKDGFKYQQDYKDSHPIKPLEKNGNTDQTGTVIQFLPSTKYFKDLNYKEDVIKKRLKELAFLNSGITIKFTNDVSGKETSYYYEGGLREYINEILNNKKDIHDNLIYIDPIVKGNNTI
;
A
#
# COMPACT_ATOMS: atom_id res chain seq x y z
N LYS A 1 -14.35 -19.95 3.69
CA LYS A 1 -15.57 -20.21 4.54
C LYS A 1 -15.28 -21.17 5.70
N ALA A 2 -14.04 -21.57 5.95
CA ALA A 2 -13.72 -22.51 7.02
C ALA A 2 -13.43 -21.84 8.38
N GLU A 3 -13.28 -20.54 8.43
CA GLU A 3 -13.04 -19.78 9.64
C GLU A 3 -14.17 -18.76 9.81
N ASN A 4 -14.76 -18.68 11.01
CA ASN A 4 -15.84 -17.74 11.38
C ASN A 4 -15.31 -16.27 11.44
N LYS A 5 -14.41 -15.90 10.52
CA LYS A 5 -13.69 -14.64 10.45
C LYS A 5 -14.10 -13.86 9.20
N SER A 6 -14.10 -12.54 9.30
CA SER A 6 -14.27 -11.68 8.13
C SER A 6 -13.05 -11.78 7.21
N ALA A 7 -13.23 -11.52 5.89
CA ALA A 7 -12.12 -11.46 4.95
C ALA A 7 -11.07 -10.39 5.39
N ALA A 8 -11.53 -9.27 5.94
CA ALA A 8 -10.67 -8.23 6.48
C ALA A 8 -9.77 -8.76 7.62
N GLU A 9 -10.36 -9.49 8.57
CA GLU A 9 -9.60 -10.09 9.67
C GLU A 9 -8.57 -11.09 9.17
N VAL A 10 -8.93 -11.96 8.22
CA VAL A 10 -8.00 -12.92 7.63
C VAL A 10 -6.81 -12.20 6.97
N ILE A 11 -7.06 -11.16 6.16
CA ILE A 11 -6.00 -10.38 5.49
C ILE A 11 -5.08 -9.71 6.52
N MET A 12 -5.64 -9.21 7.62
CA MET A 12 -4.88 -8.50 8.65
C MET A 12 -4.07 -9.41 9.58
N THR A 13 -4.45 -10.68 9.71
CA THR A 13 -3.87 -11.59 10.72
C THR A 13 -3.20 -12.83 10.15
N THR A 14 -3.31 -13.07 8.83
CA THR A 14 -2.77 -14.27 8.19
C THR A 14 -1.78 -13.88 7.09
N LEU A 15 -0.61 -14.51 7.08
CA LEU A 15 0.36 -14.36 6.00
C LEU A 15 -0.14 -15.07 4.75
N HIS A 16 0.22 -14.51 3.59
CA HIS A 16 -0.15 -15.07 2.27
C HIS A 16 -1.67 -15.20 2.06
N ALA A 17 -2.44 -14.32 2.68
CA ALA A 17 -3.89 -14.23 2.51
C ALA A 17 -4.27 -13.04 1.62
N GLY A 18 -5.45 -13.16 0.97
CA GLY A 18 -6.05 -12.09 0.17
C GLY A 18 -6.26 -12.46 -1.29
N GLY A 19 -7.04 -11.65 -2.01
CA GLY A 19 -7.46 -11.88 -3.39
C GLY A 19 -6.34 -11.87 -4.44
N LYS A 20 -5.10 -11.57 -4.06
CA LYS A 20 -3.93 -11.63 -4.97
C LYS A 20 -3.54 -13.06 -5.36
N PHE A 21 -4.03 -14.05 -4.65
CA PHE A 21 -3.83 -15.47 -4.93
C PHE A 21 -5.02 -16.08 -5.71
N ASP A 22 -5.98 -15.24 -6.11
CA ASP A 22 -7.11 -15.62 -6.94
C ASP A 22 -6.85 -15.12 -8.36
N ASP A 23 -6.71 -16.01 -9.32
CA ASP A 23 -6.27 -15.74 -10.70
C ASP A 23 -7.16 -14.72 -11.42
N ASP A 24 -8.42 -14.55 -10.98
CA ASP A 24 -9.37 -13.63 -11.60
C ASP A 24 -9.41 -12.22 -10.98
N SER A 25 -8.79 -12.01 -9.82
CA SER A 25 -8.99 -10.78 -9.03
C SER A 25 -7.98 -9.67 -9.31
N TYR A 26 -6.74 -9.98 -9.74
CA TYR A 26 -5.68 -9.00 -9.95
C TYR A 26 -4.80 -9.34 -11.15
N LYS A 27 -4.88 -8.53 -12.20
CA LYS A 27 -4.01 -8.64 -13.38
C LYS A 27 -2.59 -8.13 -13.14
N VAL A 28 -2.43 -7.11 -12.28
CA VAL A 28 -1.13 -6.54 -11.87
C VAL A 28 -1.24 -6.09 -10.42
N SER A 29 -0.25 -6.40 -9.60
CA SER A 29 -0.22 -6.03 -8.18
C SER A 29 1.19 -5.59 -7.78
N GLY A 30 1.30 -4.44 -7.13
CA GLY A 30 2.56 -3.90 -6.61
C GLY A 30 3.20 -4.69 -5.47
N GLY A 31 2.55 -5.75 -4.99
CA GLY A 31 3.06 -6.65 -3.95
C GLY A 31 2.84 -8.10 -4.32
N LEU A 32 3.88 -8.93 -4.22
CA LEU A 32 3.88 -10.32 -4.70
C LEU A 32 3.52 -11.36 -3.63
N HIS A 33 3.62 -11.01 -2.34
CA HIS A 33 3.65 -12.03 -1.27
C HIS A 33 2.41 -12.03 -0.36
N GLY A 34 1.51 -11.04 -0.45
CA GLY A 34 0.31 -10.97 0.39
C GLY A 34 0.60 -10.87 1.90
N VAL A 35 1.73 -10.26 2.29
CA VAL A 35 2.16 -10.16 3.69
C VAL A 35 2.26 -8.73 4.21
N GLY A 36 2.18 -7.71 3.36
CA GLY A 36 2.50 -6.33 3.73
C GLY A 36 1.67 -5.84 4.92
N VAL A 37 0.36 -5.89 4.83
CA VAL A 37 -0.52 -5.36 5.87
C VAL A 37 -0.57 -6.23 7.13
N SER A 38 -0.48 -7.55 7.00
CA SER A 38 -0.42 -8.45 8.16
C SER A 38 0.88 -8.27 8.95
N VAL A 39 2.00 -7.98 8.28
CA VAL A 39 3.27 -7.62 8.93
C VAL A 39 3.17 -6.27 9.64
N VAL A 40 2.53 -5.26 9.01
CA VAL A 40 2.27 -3.97 9.69
C VAL A 40 1.47 -4.19 10.97
N ASN A 41 0.40 -5.00 10.92
CA ASN A 41 -0.39 -5.33 12.11
C ASN A 41 0.46 -6.07 13.17
N ALA A 42 1.25 -7.05 12.76
CA ALA A 42 2.09 -7.83 13.67
C ALA A 42 3.15 -6.99 14.41
N LEU A 43 3.65 -5.92 13.76
CA LEU A 43 4.64 -5.02 14.32
C LEU A 43 4.04 -3.78 15.00
N SER A 44 2.72 -3.70 15.10
CA SER A 44 2.02 -2.59 15.72
C SER A 44 1.58 -2.92 17.15
N GLU A 45 1.67 -1.94 18.04
CA GLU A 45 1.02 -1.98 19.35
C GLU A 45 -0.49 -1.89 19.22
N ARG A 46 -0.94 -0.99 18.32
CA ARG A 46 -2.36 -0.78 17.97
C ARG A 46 -2.50 -0.55 16.50
N LEU A 47 -3.57 -1.09 15.93
CA LEU A 47 -3.95 -0.80 14.56
C LEU A 47 -5.47 -0.70 14.48
N SER A 48 -5.97 0.28 13.74
CA SER A 48 -7.37 0.47 13.39
C SER A 48 -7.55 0.36 11.89
N LEU A 49 -8.47 -0.50 11.48
CA LEU A 49 -8.91 -0.69 10.11
C LEU A 49 -10.31 -0.11 9.96
N THR A 50 -10.49 0.80 8.98
CA THR A 50 -11.79 1.27 8.54
C THR A 50 -11.96 0.95 7.06
N VAL A 51 -13.08 0.32 6.70
CA VAL A 51 -13.43 0.00 5.30
C VAL A 51 -14.74 0.69 4.95
N HIS A 52 -14.73 1.47 3.88
CA HIS A 52 -15.91 2.09 3.27
C HIS A 52 -16.28 1.28 2.03
N LYS A 53 -17.39 0.55 2.11
CA LYS A 53 -17.82 -0.34 1.03
C LYS A 53 -19.34 -0.52 1.03
N ASP A 54 -19.92 -0.56 -0.17
CA ASP A 54 -21.35 -0.87 -0.40
C ASP A 54 -22.30 0.02 0.42
N GLY A 55 -21.97 1.31 0.56
CA GLY A 55 -22.77 2.29 1.32
C GLY A 55 -22.57 2.24 2.83
N PHE A 56 -21.65 1.43 3.34
CA PHE A 56 -21.43 1.24 4.77
C PHE A 56 -19.97 1.42 5.19
N LYS A 57 -19.81 1.89 6.42
CA LYS A 57 -18.53 1.97 7.13
C LYS A 57 -18.42 0.75 8.05
N TYR A 58 -17.32 0.00 7.91
CA TYR A 58 -16.94 -1.11 8.77
C TYR A 58 -15.66 -0.76 9.52
N GLN A 59 -15.55 -1.19 10.76
CA GLN A 59 -14.38 -0.95 11.59
C GLN A 59 -13.96 -2.18 12.36
N GLN A 60 -12.65 -2.38 12.49
CA GLN A 60 -12.04 -3.39 13.34
C GLN A 60 -10.73 -2.87 13.92
N ASP A 61 -10.57 -3.04 15.23
CA ASP A 61 -9.38 -2.61 15.96
C ASP A 61 -8.57 -3.81 16.42
N TYR A 62 -7.25 -3.64 16.40
CA TYR A 62 -6.27 -4.66 16.76
C TYR A 62 -5.35 -4.13 17.85
N LYS A 63 -4.95 -5.02 18.75
CA LYS A 63 -3.92 -4.80 19.76
C LYS A 63 -2.91 -5.94 19.73
N ASP A 64 -1.62 -5.64 19.62
CA ASP A 64 -0.56 -6.64 19.54
C ASP A 64 -0.90 -7.74 18.49
N SER A 65 -1.32 -7.33 17.29
CA SER A 65 -1.77 -8.15 16.15
C SER A 65 -3.11 -8.90 16.28
N HIS A 66 -3.74 -8.91 17.47
CA HIS A 66 -4.99 -9.62 17.70
C HIS A 66 -6.20 -8.70 17.57
N PRO A 67 -7.29 -9.12 16.92
CA PRO A 67 -8.51 -8.34 16.87
C PRO A 67 -9.09 -8.18 18.29
N ILE A 68 -9.48 -6.94 18.64
CA ILE A 68 -10.13 -6.64 19.94
C ILE A 68 -11.57 -7.10 19.88
N LYS A 69 -12.21 -6.92 18.71
CA LYS A 69 -13.59 -7.31 18.42
C LYS A 69 -13.71 -7.79 16.99
N PRO A 70 -14.78 -8.51 16.62
CA PRO A 70 -15.11 -8.78 15.23
C PRO A 70 -15.28 -7.49 14.42
N LEU A 71 -15.23 -7.60 13.09
CA LEU A 71 -15.53 -6.48 12.19
C LEU A 71 -16.97 -6.01 12.41
N GLU A 72 -17.13 -4.76 12.82
CA GLU A 72 -18.42 -4.16 13.13
C GLU A 72 -18.84 -3.17 12.03
N LYS A 73 -20.13 -3.16 11.69
CA LYS A 73 -20.74 -2.16 10.83
C LYS A 73 -21.01 -0.90 11.68
N ASN A 74 -20.35 0.20 11.32
CA ASN A 74 -20.33 1.45 12.09
C ASN A 74 -20.84 2.64 11.25
N GLY A 75 -22.11 2.55 10.81
CA GLY A 75 -22.79 3.64 10.10
C GLY A 75 -22.79 3.51 8.57
N ASN A 76 -23.39 4.51 7.94
CA ASN A 76 -23.47 4.65 6.49
C ASN A 76 -22.35 5.56 5.97
N THR A 77 -22.01 5.43 4.71
CA THR A 77 -21.02 6.28 4.01
C THR A 77 -21.32 6.29 2.52
N ASP A 78 -21.04 7.41 1.89
CA ASP A 78 -20.98 7.59 0.42
C ASP A 78 -19.57 7.41 -0.15
N GLN A 79 -18.58 7.24 0.74
CA GLN A 79 -17.18 7.04 0.37
C GLN A 79 -16.91 5.56 0.03
N THR A 80 -15.86 5.36 -0.76
CA THR A 80 -15.27 4.04 -1.04
C THR A 80 -13.79 4.07 -0.73
N GLY A 81 -13.28 3.04 -0.06
CA GLY A 81 -11.85 2.94 0.23
C GLY A 81 -11.54 2.30 1.58
N THR A 82 -10.25 2.31 1.92
CA THR A 82 -9.74 1.72 3.15
C THR A 82 -8.85 2.71 3.86
N VAL A 83 -9.02 2.83 5.18
CA VAL A 83 -8.15 3.61 6.07
C VAL A 83 -7.48 2.66 7.04
N ILE A 84 -6.17 2.76 7.14
CA ILE A 84 -5.37 2.03 8.14
C ILE A 84 -4.62 3.06 8.97
N GLN A 85 -4.82 3.00 10.28
CA GLN A 85 -4.11 3.80 11.26
C GLN A 85 -3.38 2.86 12.20
N PHE A 86 -2.09 3.09 12.43
CA PHE A 86 -1.30 2.20 13.28
C PHE A 86 -0.27 2.95 14.12
N LEU A 87 0.05 2.35 15.26
CA LEU A 87 1.13 2.76 16.14
C LEU A 87 2.16 1.63 16.19
N PRO A 88 3.41 1.85 15.73
CA PRO A 88 4.45 0.84 15.79
C PRO A 88 4.74 0.44 17.25
N SER A 89 5.06 -0.82 17.46
CA SER A 89 5.31 -1.35 18.81
C SER A 89 6.74 -1.08 19.26
N THR A 90 6.89 -0.52 20.46
CA THR A 90 8.20 -0.34 21.13
C THR A 90 8.89 -1.65 21.47
N LYS A 91 8.18 -2.78 21.42
CA LYS A 91 8.77 -4.13 21.55
C LYS A 91 9.76 -4.43 20.41
N TYR A 92 9.50 -3.88 19.21
CA TYR A 92 10.28 -4.16 17.99
C TYR A 92 11.12 -2.96 17.54
N PHE A 93 10.64 -1.75 17.78
CA PHE A 93 11.28 -0.52 17.32
C PHE A 93 11.74 0.31 18.53
N LYS A 94 13.05 0.54 18.63
CA LYS A 94 13.63 1.38 19.70
C LYS A 94 13.36 2.87 19.48
N ASP A 95 13.24 3.29 18.21
CA ASP A 95 12.94 4.65 17.80
C ASP A 95 11.69 4.65 16.94
N LEU A 96 10.69 5.44 17.34
CA LEU A 96 9.42 5.60 16.63
C LEU A 96 9.36 6.90 15.80
N ASN A 97 10.48 7.63 15.70
CA ASN A 97 10.53 8.84 14.90
C ASN A 97 10.61 8.51 13.42
N TYR A 98 9.59 8.90 12.69
CA TYR A 98 9.59 8.74 11.24
C TYR A 98 10.51 9.75 10.57
N LYS A 99 11.40 9.27 9.70
CA LYS A 99 12.25 10.12 8.87
C LYS A 99 11.50 10.52 7.62
N GLU A 100 11.02 11.76 7.59
CA GLU A 100 10.18 12.30 6.52
C GLU A 100 10.81 12.11 5.13
N ASP A 101 12.11 12.41 4.98
CA ASP A 101 12.82 12.29 3.70
C ASP A 101 12.84 10.85 3.18
N VAL A 102 13.01 9.87 4.07
CA VAL A 102 12.99 8.44 3.70
C VAL A 102 11.60 8.04 3.19
N ILE A 103 10.55 8.49 3.88
CA ILE A 103 9.17 8.21 3.48
C ILE A 103 8.87 8.86 2.13
N LYS A 104 9.16 10.15 1.99
CA LYS A 104 8.93 10.92 0.76
C LYS A 104 9.64 10.29 -0.43
N LYS A 105 10.92 9.91 -0.26
CA LYS A 105 11.69 9.24 -1.31
C LYS A 105 10.98 7.96 -1.74
N ARG A 106 10.56 7.12 -0.79
CA ARG A 106 9.88 5.85 -1.10
C ARG A 106 8.51 6.05 -1.76
N LEU A 107 7.72 7.02 -1.30
CA LEU A 107 6.43 7.34 -1.91
C LEU A 107 6.59 7.86 -3.34
N LYS A 108 7.62 8.68 -3.59
CA LYS A 108 7.97 9.14 -4.93
C LYS A 108 8.32 7.98 -5.86
N GLU A 109 9.19 7.06 -5.42
CA GLU A 109 9.52 5.83 -6.18
C GLU A 109 8.26 5.00 -6.48
N LEU A 110 7.39 4.81 -5.49
CA LEU A 110 6.13 4.07 -5.67
C LEU A 110 5.20 4.74 -6.68
N ALA A 111 5.13 6.08 -6.72
CA ALA A 111 4.34 6.79 -7.70
C ALA A 111 4.86 6.61 -9.12
N PHE A 112 6.18 6.57 -9.33
CA PHE A 112 6.77 6.24 -10.63
C PHE A 112 6.50 4.79 -11.06
N LEU A 113 6.58 3.85 -10.11
CA LEU A 113 6.32 2.43 -10.40
C LEU A 113 4.84 2.12 -10.67
N ASN A 114 3.94 3.00 -10.27
CA ASN A 114 2.50 2.83 -10.42
C ASN A 114 1.92 4.03 -11.18
N SER A 115 2.20 4.11 -12.47
CA SER A 115 1.74 5.18 -13.36
C SER A 115 0.24 5.45 -13.20
N GLY A 116 -0.14 6.72 -13.15
CA GLY A 116 -1.52 7.16 -13.02
C GLY A 116 -2.09 7.15 -11.59
N ILE A 117 -1.32 6.74 -10.59
CA ILE A 117 -1.72 6.80 -9.17
C ILE A 117 -1.22 8.11 -8.56
N THR A 118 -2.10 8.82 -7.86
CA THR A 118 -1.71 9.97 -7.03
C THR A 118 -1.41 9.49 -5.61
N ILE A 119 -0.21 9.76 -5.12
CA ILE A 119 0.19 9.51 -3.73
C ILE A 119 0.35 10.86 -3.02
N LYS A 120 -0.40 11.06 -1.94
CA LYS A 120 -0.29 12.23 -1.07
C LYS A 120 0.39 11.87 0.23
N PHE A 121 1.32 12.70 0.65
CA PHE A 121 1.98 12.65 1.95
C PHE A 121 1.69 13.93 2.71
N THR A 122 1.14 13.81 3.90
CA THR A 122 0.91 14.94 4.81
C THR A 122 1.66 14.69 6.11
N ASN A 123 2.42 15.68 6.57
CA ASN A 123 3.01 15.70 7.89
C ASN A 123 2.18 16.59 8.80
N ASP A 124 1.38 15.99 9.68
CA ASP A 124 0.45 16.72 10.56
C ASP A 124 1.17 17.62 11.57
N VAL A 125 2.43 17.32 11.92
CA VAL A 125 3.23 18.16 12.83
C VAL A 125 3.64 19.47 12.17
N SER A 126 4.06 19.42 10.91
CA SER A 126 4.48 20.61 10.15
C SER A 126 3.38 21.22 9.30
N GLY A 127 2.25 20.52 9.13
CA GLY A 127 1.16 20.91 8.22
C GLY A 127 1.54 20.85 6.73
N LYS A 128 2.69 20.29 6.39
CA LYS A 128 3.17 20.22 5.00
C LYS A 128 2.56 19.05 4.25
N GLU A 129 2.04 19.32 3.05
CA GLU A 129 1.56 18.32 2.11
C GLU A 129 2.49 18.23 0.90
N THR A 130 2.73 17.04 0.40
CA THR A 130 3.45 16.76 -0.85
C THR A 130 2.63 15.75 -1.66
N SER A 131 2.45 16.00 -2.95
CA SER A 131 1.73 15.09 -3.85
C SER A 131 2.66 14.60 -4.95
N TYR A 132 2.58 13.31 -5.25
CA TYR A 132 3.33 12.64 -6.32
C TYR A 132 2.36 12.03 -7.32
N TYR A 133 2.52 12.38 -8.59
CA TYR A 133 1.78 11.82 -9.71
C TYR A 133 2.67 11.80 -10.93
N TYR A 134 2.86 10.66 -11.57
CA TYR A 134 3.74 10.49 -12.72
C TYR A 134 3.04 9.65 -13.79
N GLU A 135 2.60 10.31 -14.85
CA GLU A 135 1.91 9.65 -15.97
C GLU A 135 2.88 8.81 -16.81
N GLY A 136 4.11 9.31 -16.99
CA GLY A 136 5.15 8.64 -17.75
C GLY A 136 5.78 7.44 -17.06
N GLY A 137 5.48 7.22 -15.76
CA GLY A 137 5.91 6.04 -15.01
C GLY A 137 7.41 5.80 -15.03
N LEU A 138 7.84 4.59 -15.38
CA LEU A 138 9.26 4.19 -15.40
C LEU A 138 10.11 5.01 -16.38
N ARG A 139 9.55 5.46 -17.50
CA ARG A 139 10.30 6.32 -18.46
C ARG A 139 10.66 7.66 -17.82
N GLU A 140 9.70 8.25 -17.13
CA GLU A 140 9.89 9.52 -16.43
C GLU A 140 10.87 9.36 -15.27
N TYR A 141 10.81 8.22 -14.55
CA TYR A 141 11.74 7.89 -13.46
C TYR A 141 13.19 7.78 -13.95
N ILE A 142 13.42 7.11 -15.08
CA ILE A 142 14.77 6.99 -15.63
C ILE A 142 15.29 8.36 -16.08
N ASN A 143 14.46 9.18 -16.72
CA ASN A 143 14.84 10.54 -17.10
C ASN A 143 15.22 11.39 -15.87
N GLU A 144 14.51 11.23 -14.75
CA GLU A 144 14.89 11.90 -13.49
C GLU A 144 16.23 11.40 -12.94
N ILE A 145 16.49 10.09 -12.99
CA ILE A 145 17.78 9.51 -12.55
C ILE A 145 18.93 10.00 -13.43
N LEU A 146 18.69 10.14 -14.73
CA LEU A 146 19.66 10.60 -15.72
C LEU A 146 19.86 12.12 -15.70
N ASN A 147 18.95 12.86 -15.07
CA ASN A 147 19.06 14.31 -14.97
C ASN A 147 20.43 14.72 -14.43
N ASN A 148 21.18 15.55 -15.20
CA ASN A 148 22.57 15.94 -14.93
C ASN A 148 23.63 14.82 -15.08
N LYS A 149 23.32 13.69 -15.72
CA LYS A 149 24.29 12.66 -16.08
C LYS A 149 24.47 12.64 -17.61
N LYS A 150 25.68 12.26 -18.04
CA LYS A 150 25.97 12.07 -19.46
C LYS A 150 25.49 10.66 -19.86
N ASP A 151 24.58 10.61 -20.80
CA ASP A 151 24.08 9.35 -21.35
C ASP A 151 25.17 8.67 -22.19
N ILE A 152 25.20 7.34 -22.14
CA ILE A 152 26.05 6.52 -23.01
C ILE A 152 25.38 6.30 -24.37
N HIS A 153 24.05 6.35 -24.41
CA HIS A 153 23.21 6.18 -25.59
C HIS A 153 22.38 7.43 -25.86
N ASP A 154 22.19 7.78 -27.13
CA ASP A 154 21.40 8.95 -27.52
C ASP A 154 19.90 8.81 -27.23
N ASN A 155 19.42 7.57 -27.07
CA ASN A 155 18.03 7.27 -26.79
C ASN A 155 17.88 6.28 -25.65
N LEU A 156 16.86 6.48 -24.82
CA LEU A 156 16.47 5.53 -23.78
C LEU A 156 16.01 4.21 -24.43
N ILE A 157 16.64 3.10 -24.05
CA ILE A 157 16.20 1.76 -24.47
C ILE A 157 15.00 1.37 -23.59
N TYR A 158 13.85 1.21 -24.22
CA TYR A 158 12.63 0.78 -23.55
C TYR A 158 12.03 -0.42 -24.27
N ILE A 159 11.71 -1.45 -23.50
CA ILE A 159 11.08 -2.67 -24.02
C ILE A 159 9.70 -2.75 -23.37
N ASP A 160 8.66 -2.65 -24.22
CA ASP A 160 7.29 -2.82 -23.75
C ASP A 160 7.04 -4.28 -23.34
N PRO A 161 6.31 -4.53 -22.25
CA PRO A 161 5.94 -5.87 -21.87
C PRO A 161 5.09 -6.53 -22.97
N ILE A 162 5.48 -7.72 -23.40
CA ILE A 162 4.75 -8.49 -24.40
C ILE A 162 3.75 -9.38 -23.66
N VAL A 163 2.46 -9.16 -23.88
CA VAL A 163 1.40 -10.04 -23.39
C VAL A 163 1.16 -11.14 -24.42
N LYS A 164 1.51 -12.39 -24.07
CA LYS A 164 1.27 -13.55 -24.92
C LYS A 164 0.32 -14.51 -24.20
N GLY A 165 -0.97 -14.47 -24.57
CA GLY A 165 -2.02 -15.19 -23.85
C GLY A 165 -2.25 -14.59 -22.46
N ASN A 166 -2.29 -15.43 -21.42
CA ASN A 166 -2.43 -14.97 -20.02
C ASN A 166 -1.08 -14.68 -19.34
N ASN A 167 0.03 -14.79 -20.05
CA ASN A 167 1.37 -14.55 -19.50
C ASN A 167 1.95 -13.24 -20.03
N THR A 168 2.52 -12.44 -19.14
CA THR A 168 3.34 -11.26 -19.47
C THR A 168 4.81 -11.69 -19.42
N ILE A 169 5.54 -11.48 -20.50
CA ILE A 169 6.99 -11.73 -20.61
C ILE A 169 7.70 -10.39 -20.61
#